data_67485a35785e8b09b4579eaeba4e27ca
#
_entry.id   67485a35785e8b09b4579eaeba4e27ca
#
_cell.length_a   1.000
_cell.length_b   1.000
_cell.length_c   1.000
_cell.angle_alpha   90.00
_cell.angle_beta   90.00
_cell.angle_gamma   90.00
#
_symmetry.space_group_name_H-M   'P 1'
#
loop_
_entity.id
_entity.type
_entity.pdbx_description
1 polymer ?
#
loop_
_entity_poly.entity_id
_entity_poly.type
_entity_poly.pdbx_seq_one_letter_code
_entity_poly.pdbx_strand_id
1 'polypeptide(L)'
;QMPEYALLSGLVGSEMCIRDSCRSDTILRGFDVEATSLVATQMKSNGIDLQFGVNVIKIEKEKNGFQVNDSFGRDQYFDQILFATGRTPNSKGLQLDTTGLKFGINNEVLVDKYSRSSIGSIYAIGDLTNRKQLTPVAIKEAMAFVETVFHKNPTYLDYNCIPTAIFTKPEMGTVGLSEELAVKRGPVDIFTTYFKPMKTGFADNEDKSFIKLVVCKKTDKVLGVHIVAPGAGEMIQMAAIALSMGATKKDFDNTLPVHPTLSEEIVTMQKPTRSS
;
A
#
# COMPACT_ATOMS: atom_id res chain seq x y z
N GLN A 1 8.41 -14.93 -2.33
CA GLN A 1 7.90 -14.31 -1.08
C GLN A 1 6.78 -13.36 -1.46
N MET A 2 5.58 -13.63 -0.98
CA MET A 2 4.43 -12.74 -1.16
C MET A 2 4.62 -11.47 -0.33
N PRO A 3 4.13 -10.31 -0.76
CA PRO A 3 4.14 -9.10 0.05
C PRO A 3 3.40 -9.31 1.38
N GLU A 4 3.84 -8.63 2.43
CA GLU A 4 3.31 -8.71 3.81
C GLU A 4 1.76 -8.63 3.88
N TYR A 5 1.14 -7.84 3.01
CA TYR A 5 -0.30 -7.63 2.94
C TYR A 5 -1.07 -8.68 2.10
N ALA A 6 -0.40 -9.46 1.25
CA ALA A 6 -1.08 -10.48 0.45
C ALA A 6 -1.35 -11.78 1.23
N LEU A 7 -0.63 -12.00 2.33
CA LEU A 7 -0.76 -13.18 3.17
C LEU A 7 -1.95 -13.09 4.13
N LEU A 8 -2.29 -11.89 4.59
CA LEU A 8 -3.39 -11.68 5.53
C LEU A 8 -4.76 -12.01 4.94
N SER A 9 -4.98 -11.77 3.63
CA SER A 9 -6.27 -12.01 2.99
C SER A 9 -6.60 -13.50 2.81
N GLY A 10 -5.59 -14.34 2.56
CA GLY A 10 -5.77 -15.78 2.38
C GLY A 10 -6.02 -16.55 3.68
N LEU A 11 -5.66 -15.96 4.82
CA LEU A 11 -5.79 -16.58 6.13
C LEU A 11 -7.08 -16.15 6.85
N VAL A 12 -7.65 -15.00 6.49
CA VAL A 12 -8.89 -14.49 7.09
C VAL A 12 -10.09 -15.29 6.58
N GLY A 13 -10.82 -15.92 7.49
CA GLY A 13 -11.97 -16.79 7.19
C GLY A 13 -11.66 -18.29 7.32
N SER A 14 -10.43 -18.67 7.65
CA SER A 14 -10.11 -20.00 8.20
C SER A 14 -10.48 -20.01 9.69
N GLU A 15 -10.76 -21.21 10.24
CA GLU A 15 -10.98 -21.40 11.69
C GLU A 15 -9.70 -21.22 12.53
N MET A 16 -8.65 -20.62 11.97
CA MET A 16 -7.37 -20.38 12.61
C MET A 16 -7.41 -19.15 13.51
N CYS A 17 -6.88 -19.27 14.73
CA CYS A 17 -6.59 -18.12 15.57
C CYS A 17 -5.29 -17.46 15.08
N ILE A 18 -5.42 -16.26 14.52
CA ILE A 18 -4.28 -15.51 13.96
C ILE A 18 -3.85 -14.43 14.95
N ARG A 19 -2.55 -14.43 15.28
CA ARG A 19 -1.89 -13.32 15.95
C ARG A 19 -0.87 -12.70 15.04
N ASP A 20 -0.96 -11.40 14.88
CA ASP A 20 -0.01 -10.58 14.14
C ASP A 20 0.80 -9.70 15.10
N SER A 21 2.12 -9.85 15.10
CA SER A 21 3.02 -9.12 15.98
C SER A 21 3.81 -8.08 15.18
N CYS A 22 3.50 -6.81 15.40
CA CYS A 22 4.11 -5.67 14.72
C CYS A 22 5.05 -4.91 15.66
N ARG A 23 6.27 -4.60 15.20
CA ARG A 23 7.22 -3.75 15.95
C ARG A 23 6.76 -2.30 16.05
N SER A 24 6.01 -1.82 15.06
CA SER A 24 5.44 -0.47 15.04
C SER A 24 4.12 -0.42 15.81
N ASP A 25 3.66 0.77 16.06
CA ASP A 25 2.36 1.10 16.66
C ASP A 25 1.19 1.06 15.65
N THR A 26 1.49 0.83 14.37
CA THR A 26 0.51 0.74 13.28
C THR A 26 0.88 -0.36 12.28
N ILE A 27 -0.13 -0.88 11.57
CA ILE A 27 0.07 -1.66 10.35
C ILE A 27 0.27 -0.75 9.13
N LEU A 28 0.74 -1.29 8.01
CA LEU A 28 0.77 -0.62 6.70
C LEU A 28 1.45 0.77 6.74
N ARG A 29 2.66 0.83 7.28
CA ARG A 29 3.44 2.08 7.36
C ARG A 29 3.62 2.73 5.98
N GLY A 30 3.46 4.05 5.95
CA GLY A 30 3.60 4.85 4.73
C GLY A 30 2.31 5.00 3.91
N PHE A 31 1.22 4.39 4.36
CA PHE A 31 -0.12 4.61 3.85
C PHE A 31 -0.89 5.63 4.69
N ASP A 32 -2.04 6.07 4.21
CA ASP A 32 -2.88 7.04 4.91
C ASP A 32 -3.36 6.49 6.27
N VAL A 33 -3.17 7.27 7.33
CA VAL A 33 -3.39 6.84 8.72
C VAL A 33 -4.85 6.50 9.01
N GLU A 34 -5.81 7.27 8.48
CA GLU A 34 -7.23 7.00 8.69
C GLU A 34 -7.65 5.68 8.05
N ALA A 35 -7.21 5.45 6.80
CA ALA A 35 -7.49 4.22 6.09
C ALA A 35 -6.88 3.00 6.80
N THR A 36 -5.60 3.08 7.20
CA THR A 36 -4.93 1.96 7.89
C THR A 36 -5.49 1.69 9.28
N SER A 37 -5.93 2.74 9.99
CA SER A 37 -6.57 2.60 11.30
C SER A 37 -7.92 1.87 11.20
N LEU A 38 -8.70 2.15 10.15
CA LEU A 38 -9.94 1.43 9.91
C LEU A 38 -9.69 -0.04 9.59
N VAL A 39 -8.71 -0.33 8.72
CA VAL A 39 -8.31 -1.71 8.41
C VAL A 39 -7.93 -2.45 9.69
N ALA A 40 -7.06 -1.86 10.54
CA ALA A 40 -6.65 -2.47 11.80
C ALA A 40 -7.83 -2.72 12.75
N THR A 41 -8.77 -1.77 12.83
CA THR A 41 -9.96 -1.90 13.66
C THR A 41 -10.84 -3.06 13.19
N GLN A 42 -11.08 -3.16 11.89
CA GLN A 42 -11.92 -4.24 11.35
C GLN A 42 -11.21 -5.59 11.36
N MET A 43 -9.90 -5.66 11.20
CA MET A 43 -9.14 -6.89 11.41
C MET A 43 -9.32 -7.42 12.85
N LYS A 44 -9.26 -6.52 13.85
CA LYS A 44 -9.50 -6.90 15.25
C LYS A 44 -10.94 -7.36 15.49
N SER A 45 -11.93 -6.66 14.95
CA SER A 45 -13.35 -7.07 15.06
C SER A 45 -13.62 -8.41 14.39
N ASN A 46 -12.86 -8.75 13.35
CA ASN A 46 -12.91 -10.04 12.66
C ASN A 46 -12.04 -11.13 13.33
N GLY A 47 -11.59 -10.91 14.57
CA GLY A 47 -10.92 -11.93 15.39
C GLY A 47 -9.41 -12.05 15.23
N ILE A 48 -8.75 -11.14 14.49
CA ILE A 48 -7.29 -11.13 14.40
C ILE A 48 -6.70 -10.39 15.62
N ASP A 49 -5.83 -11.06 16.36
CA ASP A 49 -5.13 -10.50 17.51
C ASP A 49 -3.92 -9.67 17.04
N LEU A 50 -4.13 -8.38 16.78
CA LEU A 50 -3.06 -7.44 16.40
C LEU A 50 -2.33 -6.92 17.64
N GLN A 51 -1.07 -7.27 17.77
CA GLN A 51 -0.16 -6.85 18.83
C GLN A 51 0.84 -5.82 18.30
N PHE A 52 0.78 -4.60 18.81
CA PHE A 52 1.66 -3.49 18.41
C PHE A 52 2.80 -3.29 19.41
N GLY A 53 3.93 -2.75 18.94
CA GLY A 53 5.11 -2.50 19.77
C GLY A 53 5.82 -3.78 20.23
N VAL A 54 5.50 -4.91 19.63
CA VAL A 54 6.01 -6.23 20.03
C VAL A 54 7.19 -6.63 19.16
N ASN A 55 8.33 -6.97 19.81
CA ASN A 55 9.45 -7.63 19.15
C ASN A 55 9.47 -9.09 19.57
N VAL A 56 9.64 -10.00 18.63
CA VAL A 56 9.94 -11.38 18.89
C VAL A 56 11.43 -11.48 19.27
N ILE A 57 11.71 -11.99 20.48
CA ILE A 57 13.07 -12.10 21.02
C ILE A 57 13.64 -13.48 20.73
N LYS A 58 12.84 -14.53 20.92
CA LYS A 58 13.27 -15.92 20.76
C LYS A 58 12.15 -16.78 20.20
N ILE A 59 12.51 -17.75 19.37
CA ILE A 59 11.61 -18.78 18.85
C ILE A 59 12.31 -20.12 19.08
N GLU A 60 11.63 -21.02 19.73
CA GLU A 60 12.10 -22.40 19.96
C GLU A 60 11.11 -23.39 19.34
N LYS A 61 11.65 -24.36 18.60
CA LYS A 61 10.84 -25.43 18.04
C LYS A 61 10.55 -26.45 19.13
N GLU A 62 9.28 -26.71 19.34
CA GLU A 62 8.77 -27.72 20.23
C GLU A 62 8.29 -28.97 19.48
N LYS A 63 7.89 -30.01 20.20
CA LYS A 63 7.39 -31.25 19.58
C LYS A 63 6.16 -31.02 18.69
N ASN A 64 5.27 -30.10 19.08
CA ASN A 64 4.01 -29.85 18.44
C ASN A 64 3.81 -28.35 18.12
N GLY A 65 4.85 -27.65 17.64
CA GLY A 65 4.73 -26.24 17.30
C GLY A 65 5.96 -25.42 17.69
N PHE A 66 5.72 -24.18 18.09
CA PHE A 66 6.77 -23.22 18.39
C PHE A 66 6.44 -22.45 19.67
N GLN A 67 7.41 -22.31 20.55
CA GLN A 67 7.37 -21.36 21.65
C GLN A 67 7.99 -20.05 21.18
N VAL A 68 7.29 -18.96 21.40
CA VAL A 68 7.71 -17.60 21.04
C VAL A 68 7.79 -16.76 22.30
N ASN A 69 8.98 -16.20 22.58
CA ASN A 69 9.21 -15.23 23.64
C ASN A 69 9.26 -13.82 23.03
N ASP A 70 8.51 -12.88 23.59
CA ASP A 70 8.41 -11.50 23.09
C ASP A 70 9.12 -10.48 24.01
N SER A 71 9.19 -9.23 23.56
CA SER A 71 9.82 -8.11 24.27
C SER A 71 9.13 -7.74 25.60
N PHE A 72 7.95 -8.28 25.88
CA PHE A 72 7.26 -8.13 27.16
C PHE A 72 7.48 -9.30 28.10
N GLY A 73 8.37 -10.26 27.72
CA GLY A 73 8.67 -11.46 28.52
C GLY A 73 7.54 -12.49 28.50
N ARG A 74 6.62 -12.44 27.54
CA ARG A 74 5.53 -13.40 27.41
C ARG A 74 5.99 -14.60 26.59
N ASP A 75 5.75 -15.78 27.10
CA ASP A 75 5.92 -17.06 26.39
C ASP A 75 4.57 -17.48 25.80
N GLN A 76 4.54 -17.75 24.52
CA GLN A 76 3.34 -18.08 23.77
C GLN A 76 3.61 -19.24 22.82
N TYR A 77 2.59 -20.09 22.61
CA TYR A 77 2.71 -21.28 21.77
C TYR A 77 1.89 -21.12 20.50
N PHE A 78 2.48 -21.51 19.37
CA PHE A 78 1.85 -21.43 18.04
C PHE A 78 2.13 -22.71 17.26
N ASP A 79 1.15 -23.18 16.49
CA ASP A 79 1.32 -24.33 15.60
C ASP A 79 2.23 -23.99 14.41
N GLN A 80 2.11 -22.75 13.89
CA GLN A 80 2.86 -22.26 12.73
C GLN A 80 3.31 -20.81 12.95
N ILE A 81 4.44 -20.47 12.33
CA ILE A 81 4.94 -19.09 12.32
C ILE A 81 5.23 -18.66 10.89
N LEU A 82 4.71 -17.48 10.52
CA LEU A 82 4.98 -16.82 9.25
C LEU A 82 5.83 -15.58 9.49
N PHE A 83 7.01 -15.53 8.86
CA PHE A 83 7.83 -14.33 8.83
C PHE A 83 7.49 -13.48 7.62
N ALA A 84 6.83 -12.33 7.87
CA ALA A 84 6.49 -11.32 6.88
C ALA A 84 7.24 -9.99 7.16
N THR A 85 8.52 -10.08 7.51
CA THR A 85 9.32 -8.99 8.10
C THR A 85 9.98 -8.08 7.05
N GLY A 86 9.57 -8.16 5.80
CA GLY A 86 10.03 -7.31 4.71
C GLY A 86 10.78 -8.06 3.61
N ARG A 87 11.34 -7.28 2.70
CA ARG A 87 12.04 -7.76 1.49
C ARG A 87 13.35 -7.01 1.31
N THR A 88 14.33 -7.71 0.79
CA THR A 88 15.61 -7.13 0.37
C THR A 88 15.85 -7.42 -1.11
N PRO A 89 16.53 -6.52 -1.84
CA PRO A 89 16.92 -6.78 -3.21
C PRO A 89 17.72 -8.08 -3.33
N ASN A 90 17.36 -8.95 -4.27
CA ASN A 90 18.04 -10.21 -4.48
C ASN A 90 19.22 -10.03 -5.46
N SER A 91 20.31 -9.52 -4.94
CA SER A 91 21.57 -9.29 -5.71
C SER A 91 22.58 -10.42 -5.57
N LYS A 92 22.31 -11.42 -4.69
CA LYS A 92 23.24 -12.53 -4.44
C LYS A 92 23.48 -13.35 -5.71
N GLY A 93 24.73 -13.73 -5.95
CA GLY A 93 25.12 -14.55 -7.10
C GLY A 93 25.34 -13.79 -8.42
N LEU A 94 25.01 -12.49 -8.48
CA LEU A 94 25.24 -11.66 -9.66
C LEU A 94 26.66 -11.06 -9.71
N GLN A 95 27.49 -11.29 -8.69
CA GLN A 95 28.87 -10.79 -8.56
C GLN A 95 28.99 -9.28 -8.80
N LEU A 96 27.98 -8.51 -8.37
CA LEU A 96 27.88 -7.08 -8.62
C LEU A 96 28.98 -6.26 -7.91
N ASP A 97 29.51 -6.76 -6.82
CA ASP A 97 30.64 -6.23 -6.06
C ASP A 97 31.91 -6.09 -6.90
N THR A 98 32.10 -6.97 -7.89
CA THR A 98 33.26 -6.92 -8.81
C THR A 98 33.15 -5.81 -9.87
N THR A 99 31.95 -5.23 -10.05
CA THR A 99 31.67 -4.27 -11.13
C THR A 99 31.93 -2.82 -10.75
N GLY A 100 32.08 -2.49 -9.44
CA GLY A 100 32.17 -1.11 -8.96
C GLY A 100 30.82 -0.38 -8.91
N LEU A 101 29.70 -1.12 -8.96
CA LEU A 101 28.36 -0.57 -8.77
C LEU A 101 28.20 0.06 -7.40
N LYS A 102 27.42 1.14 -7.32
CA LYS A 102 27.01 1.76 -6.05
C LYS A 102 25.72 1.13 -5.55
N PHE A 103 25.70 0.80 -4.25
CA PHE A 103 24.57 0.24 -3.54
C PHE A 103 24.03 1.21 -2.49
N GLY A 104 22.75 1.15 -2.22
CA GLY A 104 22.11 1.83 -1.11
C GLY A 104 22.18 1.02 0.18
N ILE A 105 21.58 1.56 1.24
CA ILE A 105 21.63 1.02 2.59
C ILE A 105 20.95 -0.36 2.74
N ASN A 106 19.99 -0.66 1.88
CA ASN A 106 19.27 -1.94 1.86
C ASN A 106 19.81 -2.90 0.79
N ASN A 107 21.01 -2.67 0.30
CA ASN A 107 21.64 -3.46 -0.76
C ASN A 107 20.98 -3.33 -2.14
N GLU A 108 20.18 -2.27 -2.35
CA GLU A 108 19.62 -1.93 -3.65
C GLU A 108 20.67 -1.34 -4.58
N VAL A 109 20.54 -1.61 -5.88
CA VAL A 109 21.36 -0.94 -6.90
C VAL A 109 20.86 0.48 -7.08
N LEU A 110 21.75 1.46 -6.85
CA LEU A 110 21.41 2.87 -7.04
C LEU A 110 21.38 3.20 -8.54
N VAL A 111 20.28 3.80 -8.97
CA VAL A 111 20.03 4.18 -10.36
C VAL A 111 19.48 5.60 -10.47
N ASP A 112 19.66 6.20 -11.63
CA ASP A 112 19.03 7.47 -11.99
C ASP A 112 17.55 7.28 -12.42
N LYS A 113 16.89 8.35 -12.86
CA LYS A 113 15.48 8.30 -13.30
C LYS A 113 15.27 7.43 -14.55
N TYR A 114 16.31 7.16 -15.31
CA TYR A 114 16.28 6.29 -16.49
C TYR A 114 16.72 4.85 -16.19
N SER A 115 16.76 4.49 -14.91
CA SER A 115 17.19 3.16 -14.42
C SER A 115 18.67 2.83 -14.71
N ARG A 116 19.51 3.83 -15.04
CA ARG A 116 20.93 3.66 -15.29
C ARG A 116 21.71 3.71 -13.99
N SER A 117 22.60 2.76 -13.78
CA SER A 117 23.45 2.67 -12.59
C SER A 117 24.66 3.62 -12.65
N SER A 118 25.53 3.55 -11.64
CA SER A 118 26.81 4.25 -11.63
C SER A 118 27.76 3.79 -12.75
N ILE A 119 27.51 2.63 -13.36
CA ILE A 119 28.28 2.08 -14.49
C ILE A 119 27.43 2.23 -15.75
N GLY A 120 27.92 2.96 -16.73
CA GLY A 120 27.16 3.40 -17.90
C GLY A 120 26.55 2.32 -18.78
N SER A 121 27.06 1.10 -18.74
CA SER A 121 26.54 -0.06 -19.47
C SER A 121 25.60 -0.93 -18.64
N ILE A 122 25.39 -0.61 -17.36
CA ILE A 122 24.57 -1.42 -16.45
C ILE A 122 23.34 -0.64 -16.04
N TYR A 123 22.18 -1.27 -16.20
CA TYR A 123 20.87 -0.75 -15.78
C TYR A 123 20.24 -1.72 -14.78
N ALA A 124 19.45 -1.21 -13.84
CA ALA A 124 18.70 -2.03 -12.91
C ALA A 124 17.26 -1.54 -12.83
N ILE A 125 16.31 -2.48 -12.79
CA ILE A 125 14.87 -2.23 -12.74
C ILE A 125 14.21 -3.13 -11.70
N GLY A 126 12.98 -2.80 -11.36
CA GLY A 126 12.14 -3.58 -10.46
C GLY A 126 12.70 -3.62 -9.03
N ASP A 127 12.43 -4.71 -8.34
CA ASP A 127 12.73 -4.91 -6.92
C ASP A 127 14.21 -4.72 -6.57
N LEU A 128 15.11 -4.92 -7.54
CA LEU A 128 16.54 -4.74 -7.36
C LEU A 128 16.93 -3.28 -7.03
N THR A 129 16.09 -2.32 -7.44
CA THR A 129 16.29 -0.88 -7.18
C THR A 129 15.60 -0.40 -5.89
N ASN A 130 14.77 -1.23 -5.28
CA ASN A 130 14.01 -0.94 -4.05
C ASN A 130 13.17 0.35 -4.09
N ARG A 131 12.78 0.84 -5.28
CA ARG A 131 11.95 2.04 -5.44
C ARG A 131 10.48 1.77 -5.14
N LYS A 132 9.87 0.82 -5.87
CA LYS A 132 8.53 0.29 -5.62
C LYS A 132 8.51 -1.18 -6.02
N GLN A 133 8.26 -2.05 -5.05
CA GLN A 133 8.29 -3.51 -5.22
C GLN A 133 6.92 -4.04 -5.70
N LEU A 134 6.55 -3.65 -6.93
CA LEU A 134 5.30 -4.02 -7.58
C LEU A 134 5.57 -4.50 -9.00
N THR A 135 4.98 -5.63 -9.38
CA THR A 135 5.13 -6.20 -10.73
C THR A 135 4.82 -5.22 -11.87
N PRO A 136 3.70 -4.45 -11.83
CA PRO A 136 3.41 -3.46 -12.88
C PRO A 136 4.47 -2.37 -12.98
N VAL A 137 5.11 -1.99 -11.87
CA VAL A 137 6.20 -1.01 -11.86
C VAL A 137 7.42 -1.57 -12.57
N ALA A 138 7.82 -2.80 -12.25
CA ALA A 138 8.97 -3.45 -12.90
C ALA A 138 8.75 -3.58 -14.42
N ILE A 139 7.53 -3.91 -14.86
CA ILE A 139 7.16 -3.99 -16.27
C ILE A 139 7.28 -2.61 -16.95
N LYS A 140 6.73 -1.56 -16.34
CA LYS A 140 6.80 -0.19 -16.87
C LYS A 140 8.24 0.33 -16.92
N GLU A 141 9.04 0.03 -15.92
CA GLU A 141 10.48 0.36 -15.91
C GLU A 141 11.22 -0.36 -17.05
N ALA A 142 10.89 -1.65 -17.29
CA ALA A 142 11.48 -2.39 -18.41
C ALA A 142 11.10 -1.77 -19.76
N MET A 143 9.84 -1.37 -19.94
CA MET A 143 9.41 -0.67 -21.16
C MET A 143 10.13 0.66 -21.33
N ALA A 144 10.26 1.46 -20.26
CA ALA A 144 10.97 2.74 -20.29
C ALA A 144 12.47 2.55 -20.60
N PHE A 145 13.07 1.47 -20.08
CA PHE A 145 14.44 1.08 -20.41
C PHE A 145 14.60 0.79 -21.92
N VAL A 146 13.69 0.01 -22.50
CA VAL A 146 13.72 -0.31 -23.93
C VAL A 146 13.59 0.97 -24.78
N GLU A 147 12.66 1.84 -24.46
CA GLU A 147 12.50 3.13 -25.15
C GLU A 147 13.78 3.97 -25.06
N THR A 148 14.36 4.07 -23.87
CA THR A 148 15.54 4.91 -23.64
C THR A 148 16.77 4.37 -24.34
N VAL A 149 17.06 3.06 -24.25
CA VAL A 149 18.32 2.47 -24.70
C VAL A 149 18.26 2.08 -26.17
N PHE A 150 17.20 1.43 -26.62
CA PHE A 150 17.11 0.87 -27.97
C PHE A 150 16.43 1.82 -28.96
N HIS A 151 15.37 2.50 -28.54
CA HIS A 151 14.64 3.43 -29.41
C HIS A 151 15.15 4.88 -29.34
N LYS A 152 16.15 5.17 -28.49
CA LYS A 152 16.73 6.52 -28.30
C LYS A 152 15.70 7.56 -27.86
N ASN A 153 14.61 7.13 -27.24
CA ASN A 153 13.54 7.95 -26.70
C ASN A 153 13.63 7.98 -25.16
N PRO A 154 14.25 9.00 -24.53
CA PRO A 154 14.46 9.05 -23.09
C PRO A 154 13.14 9.02 -22.33
N THR A 155 12.80 7.88 -21.76
CA THR A 155 11.54 7.62 -21.06
C THR A 155 11.80 7.20 -19.63
N TYR A 156 10.98 7.64 -18.69
CA TYR A 156 11.05 7.26 -17.28
C TYR A 156 9.64 7.15 -16.68
N LEU A 157 9.54 6.44 -15.56
CA LEU A 157 8.29 6.26 -14.85
C LEU A 157 8.06 7.40 -13.83
N ASP A 158 6.85 7.94 -13.78
CA ASP A 158 6.39 8.80 -12.68
C ASP A 158 5.92 7.92 -11.51
N TYR A 159 6.58 8.06 -10.37
CA TYR A 159 6.26 7.30 -9.15
C TYR A 159 5.23 7.99 -8.25
N ASN A 160 4.75 9.18 -8.60
CA ASN A 160 3.79 9.92 -7.77
C ASN A 160 2.37 9.37 -7.83
N CYS A 161 2.02 8.65 -8.90
CA CYS A 161 0.65 8.18 -9.13
C CYS A 161 0.62 6.66 -9.41
N ILE A 162 1.14 5.87 -8.47
CA ILE A 162 1.13 4.41 -8.58
C ILE A 162 -0.01 3.86 -7.73
N PRO A 163 -1.07 3.30 -8.36
CA PRO A 163 -2.14 2.65 -7.62
C PRO A 163 -1.61 1.39 -6.92
N THR A 164 -2.07 1.21 -5.70
CA THR A 164 -1.69 0.05 -4.87
C THR A 164 -2.94 -0.53 -4.24
N ALA A 165 -3.13 -1.83 -4.39
CA ALA A 165 -4.16 -2.59 -3.69
C ALA A 165 -3.51 -3.41 -2.57
N ILE A 166 -4.18 -3.45 -1.42
CA ILE A 166 -3.81 -4.22 -0.25
C ILE A 166 -4.97 -5.15 0.02
N PHE A 167 -4.70 -6.45 -0.08
CA PHE A 167 -5.72 -7.49 -0.05
C PHE A 167 -6.01 -7.99 1.38
N THR A 168 -6.11 -7.04 2.30
CA THR A 168 -6.66 -7.30 3.64
C THR A 168 -8.17 -7.53 3.55
N LYS A 169 -8.80 -7.86 4.68
CA LYS A 169 -10.25 -7.94 4.79
C LYS A 169 -10.70 -7.00 5.93
N PRO A 170 -11.27 -5.82 5.55
CA PRO A 170 -11.61 -5.33 4.19
C PRO A 170 -10.37 -4.98 3.35
N GLU A 171 -10.54 -4.98 2.02
CA GLU A 171 -9.51 -4.52 1.09
C GLU A 171 -9.24 -3.01 1.24
N MET A 172 -7.99 -2.61 0.96
CA MET A 172 -7.64 -1.20 0.87
C MET A 172 -7.01 -0.89 -0.49
N GLY A 173 -7.48 0.18 -1.14
CA GLY A 173 -6.91 0.75 -2.35
C GLY A 173 -6.36 2.15 -2.07
N THR A 174 -5.21 2.49 -2.64
CA THR A 174 -4.61 3.81 -2.48
C THR A 174 -3.89 4.25 -3.75
N VAL A 175 -3.96 5.54 -4.06
CA VAL A 175 -3.18 6.17 -5.13
C VAL A 175 -2.89 7.62 -4.76
N GLY A 176 -1.69 8.11 -5.09
CA GLY A 176 -1.27 9.48 -4.81
C GLY A 176 -0.78 9.68 -3.38
N LEU A 177 -0.98 10.88 -2.85
CA LEU A 177 -0.46 11.31 -1.56
C LEU A 177 -1.43 10.99 -0.43
N SER A 178 -0.91 10.50 0.71
CA SER A 178 -1.65 10.53 1.96
C SER A 178 -1.84 11.97 2.44
N GLU A 179 -2.79 12.20 3.36
CA GLU A 179 -3.00 13.51 3.95
C GLU A 179 -1.72 14.07 4.56
N GLU A 180 -0.98 13.25 5.33
CA GLU A 180 0.25 13.68 6.02
C GLU A 180 1.35 14.13 5.04
N LEU A 181 1.42 13.48 3.86
CA LEU A 181 2.37 13.86 2.82
C LEU A 181 1.91 15.09 2.05
N ALA A 182 0.61 15.23 1.82
CA ALA A 182 0.04 16.34 1.08
C ALA A 182 0.13 17.66 1.89
N VAL A 183 -0.18 17.64 3.18
CA VAL A 183 -0.05 18.80 4.10
C VAL A 183 1.36 19.36 4.10
N LYS A 184 2.39 18.52 4.04
CA LYS A 184 3.80 18.96 3.95
C LYS A 184 4.10 19.72 2.64
N ARG A 185 3.30 19.54 1.59
CA ARG A 185 3.47 20.22 0.30
C ARG A 185 2.66 21.51 0.18
N GLY A 186 1.67 21.72 1.06
CA GLY A 186 0.85 22.92 1.10
C GLY A 186 -0.57 22.67 1.61
N PRO A 187 -1.42 23.72 1.60
CA PRO A 187 -2.79 23.62 2.12
C PRO A 187 -3.64 22.66 1.29
N VAL A 188 -4.40 21.82 1.99
CA VAL A 188 -5.29 20.82 1.41
C VAL A 188 -6.66 20.86 2.03
N ASP A 189 -7.66 20.46 1.25
CA ASP A 189 -9.00 20.13 1.70
C ASP A 189 -9.15 18.60 1.69
N ILE A 190 -9.71 18.07 2.76
CA ILE A 190 -9.89 16.63 2.96
C ILE A 190 -11.38 16.31 2.91
N PHE A 191 -11.72 15.37 2.06
CA PHE A 191 -13.09 14.86 1.94
C PHE A 191 -13.09 13.39 2.41
N THR A 192 -13.94 13.06 3.35
CA THR A 192 -14.05 11.68 3.86
C THR A 192 -15.50 11.29 3.99
N THR A 193 -15.79 10.04 3.69
CA THR A 193 -17.08 9.42 3.97
C THR A 193 -16.88 8.04 4.60
N TYR A 194 -17.70 7.76 5.61
CA TYR A 194 -17.82 6.44 6.23
C TYR A 194 -19.25 5.98 6.04
N PHE A 195 -19.43 4.81 5.48
CA PHE A 195 -20.76 4.29 5.20
C PHE A 195 -20.81 2.76 5.30
N LYS A 196 -22.01 2.23 5.50
CA LYS A 196 -22.26 0.79 5.44
C LYS A 196 -22.70 0.45 4.02
N PRO A 197 -22.00 -0.46 3.32
CA PRO A 197 -22.42 -0.85 1.97
C PRO A 197 -23.82 -1.42 1.94
N MET A 198 -24.64 -1.02 0.98
CA MET A 198 -26.01 -1.51 0.83
C MET A 198 -26.10 -3.04 0.78
N LYS A 199 -25.16 -3.67 0.05
CA LYS A 199 -25.08 -5.12 -0.09
C LYS A 199 -24.87 -5.85 1.25
N THR A 200 -24.16 -5.24 2.18
CA THR A 200 -23.91 -5.79 3.52
C THR A 200 -24.90 -5.28 4.57
N GLY A 201 -25.73 -4.29 4.21
CA GLY A 201 -26.74 -3.72 5.08
C GLY A 201 -27.84 -4.70 5.51
N PHE A 202 -28.05 -5.76 4.72
CA PHE A 202 -29.01 -6.84 5.02
C PHE A 202 -28.36 -8.03 5.75
N ALA A 203 -27.02 -8.04 5.87
CA ALA A 203 -26.30 -9.03 6.67
C ALA A 203 -25.92 -8.43 8.02
N ASP A 204 -25.82 -9.25 9.06
CA ASP A 204 -25.33 -8.85 10.39
C ASP A 204 -23.82 -8.56 10.38
N ASN A 205 -23.39 -7.80 9.39
CA ASN A 205 -22.00 -7.37 9.24
C ASN A 205 -21.91 -5.86 9.54
N GLU A 206 -21.09 -5.50 10.52
CA GLU A 206 -20.86 -4.13 10.94
C GLU A 206 -19.70 -3.44 10.22
N ASP A 207 -19.09 -4.11 9.23
CA ASP A 207 -17.96 -3.56 8.47
C ASP A 207 -18.36 -2.26 7.76
N LYS A 208 -17.59 -1.22 8.02
CA LYS A 208 -17.76 0.10 7.38
C LYS A 208 -16.83 0.20 6.20
N SER A 209 -17.31 0.82 5.14
CA SER A 209 -16.48 1.30 4.05
C SER A 209 -16.05 2.75 4.29
N PHE A 210 -14.94 3.11 3.71
CA PHE A 210 -14.34 4.43 3.83
C PHE A 210 -13.78 4.88 2.49
N ILE A 211 -14.04 6.13 2.14
CA ILE A 211 -13.39 6.78 1.00
C ILE A 211 -12.86 8.15 1.45
N LYS A 212 -11.65 8.47 1.02
CA LYS A 212 -10.99 9.74 1.29
C LYS A 212 -10.39 10.31 0.02
N LEU A 213 -10.65 11.61 -0.21
CA LEU A 213 -9.97 12.40 -1.22
C LEU A 213 -9.10 13.46 -0.52
N VAL A 214 -7.89 13.61 -1.01
CA VAL A 214 -6.94 14.65 -0.62
C VAL A 214 -6.84 15.63 -1.77
N VAL A 215 -7.23 16.87 -1.56
CA VAL A 215 -7.38 17.89 -2.63
C VAL A 215 -6.49 19.09 -2.35
N CYS A 216 -5.75 19.54 -3.36
CA CYS A 216 -4.95 20.77 -3.26
C CYS A 216 -5.86 22.00 -3.23
N LYS A 217 -5.86 22.75 -2.14
CA LYS A 217 -6.71 23.92 -1.94
C LYS A 217 -6.49 25.03 -2.99
N LYS A 218 -5.26 25.16 -3.52
CA LYS A 218 -4.92 26.19 -4.50
C LYS A 218 -5.35 25.85 -5.92
N THR A 219 -5.28 24.59 -6.30
CA THR A 219 -5.46 24.16 -7.70
C THR A 219 -6.67 23.27 -7.91
N ASP A 220 -7.37 22.93 -6.84
CA ASP A 220 -8.49 21.98 -6.82
C ASP A 220 -8.11 20.55 -7.29
N LYS A 221 -6.83 20.28 -7.57
CA LYS A 221 -6.39 18.97 -8.03
C LYS A 221 -6.52 17.91 -6.92
N VAL A 222 -7.05 16.76 -7.27
CA VAL A 222 -7.05 15.60 -6.40
C VAL A 222 -5.63 15.02 -6.36
N LEU A 223 -5.02 15.05 -5.17
CA LEU A 223 -3.65 14.62 -4.92
C LEU A 223 -3.56 13.18 -4.46
N GLY A 224 -4.62 12.65 -3.87
CA GLY A 224 -4.68 11.29 -3.36
C GLY A 224 -6.11 10.79 -3.21
N VAL A 225 -6.26 9.48 -3.36
CA VAL A 225 -7.50 8.73 -3.12
C VAL A 225 -7.18 7.50 -2.28
N HIS A 226 -7.93 7.29 -1.21
CA HIS A 226 -7.79 6.15 -0.33
C HIS A 226 -9.16 5.52 -0.09
N ILE A 227 -9.27 4.22 -0.29
CA ILE A 227 -10.53 3.47 -0.24
C ILE A 227 -10.31 2.24 0.66
N VAL A 228 -11.20 2.04 1.63
CA VAL A 228 -11.29 0.80 2.40
C VAL A 228 -12.69 0.26 2.18
N ALA A 229 -12.81 -0.78 1.37
CA ALA A 229 -14.08 -1.36 0.97
C ALA A 229 -13.88 -2.70 0.26
N PRO A 230 -14.91 -3.55 0.16
CA PRO A 230 -14.90 -4.66 -0.78
C PRO A 230 -14.67 -4.16 -2.22
N GLY A 231 -13.70 -4.75 -2.93
CA GLY A 231 -13.35 -4.33 -4.29
C GLY A 231 -12.57 -3.02 -4.37
N ALA A 232 -11.94 -2.58 -3.28
CA ALA A 232 -11.12 -1.36 -3.26
C ALA A 232 -10.00 -1.38 -4.30
N GLY A 233 -9.43 -2.57 -4.59
CA GLY A 233 -8.42 -2.76 -5.64
C GLY A 233 -8.92 -2.37 -7.02
N GLU A 234 -10.14 -2.75 -7.38
CA GLU A 234 -10.76 -2.42 -8.66
C GLU A 234 -11.11 -0.94 -8.76
N MET A 235 -11.69 -0.37 -7.69
CA MET A 235 -12.05 1.05 -7.65
C MET A 235 -10.82 1.96 -7.74
N ILE A 236 -9.75 1.63 -7.05
CA ILE A 236 -8.55 2.47 -7.05
C ILE A 236 -7.84 2.49 -8.40
N GLN A 237 -7.91 1.40 -9.18
CA GLN A 237 -7.39 1.36 -10.54
C GLN A 237 -8.09 2.40 -11.42
N MET A 238 -9.41 2.57 -11.30
CA MET A 238 -10.17 3.55 -12.06
C MET A 238 -9.88 4.98 -11.57
N ALA A 239 -9.82 5.19 -10.27
CA ALA A 239 -9.46 6.49 -9.69
C ALA A 239 -8.06 6.95 -10.11
N ALA A 240 -7.11 6.03 -10.26
CA ALA A 240 -5.75 6.34 -10.69
C ALA A 240 -5.70 6.93 -12.11
N ILE A 241 -6.62 6.57 -12.99
CA ILE A 241 -6.72 7.17 -14.34
C ILE A 241 -7.04 8.65 -14.21
N ALA A 242 -8.04 9.01 -13.42
CA ALA A 242 -8.43 10.40 -13.18
C ALA A 242 -7.28 11.22 -12.56
N LEU A 243 -6.58 10.66 -11.56
CA LEU A 243 -5.44 11.32 -10.93
C LEU A 243 -4.28 11.52 -11.91
N SER A 244 -3.97 10.52 -12.74
CA SER A 244 -2.89 10.63 -13.74
C SER A 244 -3.17 11.69 -14.80
N MET A 245 -4.43 11.98 -15.07
CA MET A 245 -4.89 13.07 -15.95
C MET A 245 -4.89 14.44 -15.24
N GLY A 246 -4.62 14.47 -13.92
CA GLY A 246 -4.64 15.68 -13.12
C GLY A 246 -6.03 16.23 -12.84
N ALA A 247 -7.01 15.32 -12.69
CA ALA A 247 -8.40 15.68 -12.41
C ALA A 247 -8.54 16.53 -11.15
N THR A 248 -9.46 17.47 -11.18
CA THR A 248 -9.82 18.37 -10.09
C THR A 248 -10.99 17.79 -9.28
N LYS A 249 -11.19 18.30 -8.05
CA LYS A 249 -12.38 17.95 -7.26
C LYS A 249 -13.67 18.29 -8.00
N LYS A 250 -13.66 19.40 -8.73
CA LYS A 250 -14.79 19.81 -9.58
C LYS A 250 -15.10 18.78 -10.69
N ASP A 251 -14.09 18.10 -11.24
CA ASP A 251 -14.33 17.04 -12.24
C ASP A 251 -15.03 15.84 -11.59
N PHE A 252 -14.64 15.49 -10.35
CA PHE A 252 -15.35 14.46 -9.57
C PHE A 252 -16.79 14.88 -9.28
N ASP A 253 -17.03 16.12 -8.83
CA ASP A 253 -18.36 16.63 -8.49
C ASP A 253 -19.31 16.73 -9.71
N ASN A 254 -18.76 16.96 -10.88
CA ASN A 254 -19.52 17.02 -12.13
C ASN A 254 -19.83 15.64 -12.73
N THR A 255 -19.21 14.59 -12.20
CA THR A 255 -19.43 13.22 -12.69
C THR A 255 -20.69 12.66 -12.07
N LEU A 256 -21.62 12.18 -12.93
CA LEU A 256 -22.85 11.54 -12.44
C LEU A 256 -22.54 10.23 -11.73
N PRO A 257 -23.09 10.01 -10.53
CA PRO A 257 -22.92 8.75 -9.82
C PRO A 257 -23.71 7.62 -10.47
N VAL A 258 -23.19 6.40 -10.34
CA VAL A 258 -23.94 5.17 -10.67
C VAL A 258 -24.60 4.67 -9.39
N HIS A 259 -25.88 4.89 -9.24
CA HIS A 259 -26.64 4.48 -8.06
C HIS A 259 -27.38 3.15 -8.27
N PRO A 260 -27.38 2.20 -7.30
CA PRO A 260 -26.60 2.23 -6.06
C PRO A 260 -25.27 1.47 -6.18
N THR A 261 -24.15 2.10 -5.90
CA THR A 261 -22.81 1.47 -5.90
C THR A 261 -21.95 1.99 -4.75
N LEU A 262 -20.86 1.27 -4.42
CA LEU A 262 -19.85 1.75 -3.48
C LEU A 262 -19.05 2.93 -4.06
N SER A 263 -18.79 2.88 -5.36
CA SER A 263 -17.95 3.87 -6.04
C SER A 263 -18.60 5.23 -6.20
N GLU A 264 -19.96 5.32 -6.10
CA GLU A 264 -20.64 6.63 -6.19
C GLU A 264 -20.21 7.59 -5.07
N GLU A 265 -19.81 7.06 -3.92
CA GLU A 265 -19.38 7.88 -2.78
C GLU A 265 -18.13 8.73 -3.11
N ILE A 266 -17.36 8.36 -4.12
CA ILE A 266 -16.19 9.14 -4.55
C ILE A 266 -16.59 10.50 -5.17
N VAL A 267 -17.81 10.61 -5.71
CA VAL A 267 -18.32 11.81 -6.38
C VAL A 267 -19.43 12.51 -5.58
N THR A 268 -19.88 11.95 -4.46
CA THR A 268 -20.97 12.52 -3.65
C THR A 268 -20.50 13.42 -2.51
N MET A 269 -19.21 13.43 -2.19
CA MET A 269 -18.63 14.23 -1.11
C MET A 269 -18.52 15.71 -1.50
N GLN A 270 -19.58 16.52 -1.26
CA GLN A 270 -19.66 17.91 -1.72
C GLN A 270 -18.92 18.92 -0.82
N LYS A 271 -18.71 18.60 0.45
CA LYS A 271 -18.07 19.51 1.41
C LYS A 271 -16.85 18.87 2.02
N PRO A 272 -15.76 19.63 2.20
CA PRO A 272 -14.60 19.09 2.91
C PRO A 272 -14.96 18.78 4.36
N THR A 273 -14.48 17.67 4.86
CA THR A 273 -14.61 17.26 6.27
C THR A 273 -13.68 18.13 7.13
N ARG A 274 -12.54 18.50 6.59
CA ARG A 274 -11.55 19.38 7.22
C ARG A 274 -10.64 20.03 6.19
N SER A 275 -9.97 21.11 6.60
CA SER A 275 -8.97 21.84 5.81
C SER A 275 -7.72 22.09 6.65
N SER A 276 -6.55 22.10 6.01
CA SER A 276 -5.27 22.43 6.65
C SER A 276 -4.65 23.66 6.02
#